data_79d3d9283652fe724b296b956de0ee69
#
_entry.id   79d3d9283652fe724b296b956de0ee69
#
_cell.length_a   1.000
_cell.length_b   1.000
_cell.length_c   1.000
_cell.angle_alpha   90.00
_cell.angle_beta   90.00
_cell.angle_gamma   90.00
#
_symmetry.space_group_name_H-M   'P 1'
#
loop_
_entity.id
_entity.type
_entity.pdbx_description
1 polymer ?
#
loop_
_entity_poly.entity_id
_entity_poly.type
_entity_poly.pdbx_seq_one_letter_code
_entity_poly.pdbx_strand_id
1 'polypeptide(L)'
;MANGCYAPHGIGGDLMEPRYAVLQKVRNGKRTYGVTPHIPGGFISSKQLIKIAEVAEKYSGILKMTSGQRIAILGLDAEDVPKVWEELGMEPGVKSLNSVKNVHMCPAAFCKRAKQNSLKIGMALDKRYHGMEMPCRTKIGVAGCRNACTSVYARDLGVIGDKEGYMVTAGGSGGFTPRVADIIIDKLTEEQVFLVVDTLMEYYKANGNMGEKLGDFIQRIGLDKFKEDILSKSIY
;
A
#
# COMPACT_ATOMS: atom_id res chain seq x y z
N MET A 1 -18.57 -0.77 -17.69
CA MET A 1 -17.41 -1.67 -17.86
C MET A 1 -16.67 -1.69 -16.54
N ALA A 2 -16.69 -2.79 -15.83
CA ALA A 2 -16.09 -2.90 -14.50
C ALA A 2 -14.56 -2.84 -14.63
N ASN A 3 -13.96 -1.77 -14.12
CA ASN A 3 -12.51 -1.62 -13.98
C ASN A 3 -11.99 -2.50 -12.82
N GLY A 4 -12.19 -3.83 -12.97
CA GLY A 4 -11.85 -4.80 -11.95
C GLY A 4 -10.35 -4.82 -11.63
N CYS A 5 -10.04 -5.08 -10.38
CA CYS A 5 -8.74 -5.57 -9.97
C CYS A 5 -8.40 -6.79 -10.84
N TYR A 6 -7.22 -6.76 -11.42
CA TYR A 6 -6.74 -7.76 -12.38
C TYR A 6 -7.00 -9.19 -11.87
N ALA A 7 -7.84 -9.94 -12.56
CA ALA A 7 -7.95 -11.37 -12.35
C ALA A 7 -6.62 -12.03 -12.77
N PRO A 8 -6.16 -13.09 -12.07
CA PRO A 8 -4.98 -13.83 -12.52
C PRO A 8 -5.32 -14.49 -13.85
N HIS A 9 -4.61 -14.14 -14.91
CA HIS A 9 -4.65 -14.89 -16.14
C HIS A 9 -3.96 -16.22 -15.89
N GLY A 10 -4.76 -17.27 -15.67
CA GLY A 10 -4.32 -18.64 -15.80
C GLY A 10 -4.04 -18.91 -17.27
N ILE A 11 -2.78 -19.11 -17.62
CA ILE A 11 -2.40 -19.76 -18.87
C ILE A 11 -1.46 -20.90 -18.48
N GLY A 12 -1.87 -22.09 -18.88
CA GLY A 12 -1.38 -23.38 -18.51
C GLY A 12 0.13 -23.63 -18.62
N GLY A 13 0.56 -24.59 -17.85
CA GLY A 13 1.89 -25.18 -17.81
C GLY A 13 2.32 -25.48 -16.37
N ASP A 14 2.48 -26.75 -16.06
CA ASP A 14 2.78 -27.39 -14.77
C ASP A 14 4.10 -26.98 -14.08
N LEU A 15 4.34 -25.71 -13.89
CA LEU A 15 5.34 -25.19 -12.94
C LEU A 15 4.59 -24.34 -11.92
N MET A 16 4.53 -24.81 -10.70
CA MET A 16 3.97 -24.03 -9.57
C MET A 16 4.69 -22.67 -9.53
N GLU A 17 3.91 -21.59 -9.80
CA GLU A 17 4.45 -20.23 -9.77
C GLU A 17 5.05 -19.94 -8.39
N PRO A 18 6.27 -19.39 -8.33
CA PRO A 18 6.93 -19.15 -7.05
C PRO A 18 6.13 -18.17 -6.21
N ARG A 19 5.96 -18.51 -4.93
CA ARG A 19 5.15 -17.74 -3.98
C ARG A 19 5.77 -16.35 -3.72
N TYR A 20 4.92 -15.33 -3.63
CA TYR A 20 5.30 -13.95 -3.37
C TYR A 20 6.23 -13.32 -4.42
N ALA A 21 6.19 -13.83 -5.63
CA ALA A 21 6.89 -13.27 -6.77
C ALA A 21 5.94 -12.53 -7.70
N VAL A 22 6.44 -11.51 -8.37
CA VAL A 22 5.74 -10.79 -9.42
C VAL A 22 6.20 -11.34 -10.76
N LEU A 23 5.24 -11.82 -11.56
CA LEU A 23 5.48 -12.26 -12.95
C LEU A 23 6.01 -11.11 -13.80
N GLN A 24 7.08 -11.36 -14.52
CA GLN A 24 7.63 -10.43 -15.50
C GLN A 24 7.30 -10.89 -16.93
N LYS A 25 7.63 -10.06 -17.91
CA LYS A 25 7.44 -10.42 -19.32
C LYS A 25 8.33 -11.62 -19.71
N VAL A 26 7.79 -12.49 -20.55
CA VAL A 26 8.58 -13.51 -21.22
C VAL A 26 9.53 -12.82 -22.23
N ARG A 27 10.81 -13.12 -22.14
CA ARG A 27 11.85 -12.68 -23.09
C ARG A 27 12.66 -13.90 -23.53
N ASN A 28 12.87 -14.04 -24.83
CA ASN A 28 13.59 -15.18 -25.40
C ASN A 28 13.07 -16.56 -24.91
N GLY A 29 11.76 -16.69 -24.82
CA GLY A 29 11.12 -17.93 -24.36
C GLY A 29 11.17 -18.17 -22.85
N LYS A 30 11.85 -17.34 -22.06
CA LYS A 30 12.01 -17.49 -20.61
C LYS A 30 11.23 -16.41 -19.85
N ARG A 31 10.45 -16.84 -18.83
CA ARG A 31 9.82 -15.94 -17.88
C ARG A 31 10.76 -15.72 -16.70
N THR A 32 10.91 -14.46 -16.30
CA THR A 32 11.59 -14.07 -15.07
C THR A 32 10.60 -13.56 -14.03
N TYR A 33 11.09 -13.42 -12.80
CA TYR A 33 10.30 -13.05 -11.62
C TYR A 33 10.95 -11.90 -10.89
N GLY A 34 10.15 -11.18 -10.12
CA GLY A 34 10.64 -10.13 -9.24
C GLY A 34 10.13 -10.33 -7.84
N VAL A 35 10.97 -10.08 -6.85
CA VAL A 35 10.59 -10.04 -5.43
C VAL A 35 10.71 -8.63 -4.89
N THR A 36 9.86 -8.29 -3.93
CA THR A 36 9.84 -6.96 -3.33
C THR A 36 9.69 -7.11 -1.81
N PRO A 37 10.78 -7.04 -1.05
CA PRO A 37 10.74 -7.09 0.41
C PRO A 37 9.89 -5.95 0.98
N HIS A 38 9.29 -6.20 2.15
CA HIS A 38 8.57 -5.18 2.88
C HIS A 38 9.54 -4.19 3.53
N ILE A 39 9.35 -2.92 3.20
CA ILE A 39 10.13 -1.79 3.74
C ILE A 39 9.10 -0.73 4.17
N PRO A 40 8.76 -0.66 5.48
CA PRO A 40 7.77 0.29 5.98
C PRO A 40 8.13 1.74 5.62
N GLY A 41 7.26 2.41 4.87
CA GLY A 41 7.45 3.81 4.47
C GLY A 41 8.74 4.13 3.72
N GLY A 42 9.48 3.12 3.25
CA GLY A 42 10.80 3.30 2.63
C GLY A 42 11.95 3.46 3.63
N PHE A 43 11.68 3.33 4.93
CA PHE A 43 12.73 3.39 5.96
C PHE A 43 13.40 2.03 6.11
N ILE A 44 14.68 2.00 5.79
CA ILE A 44 15.49 0.77 5.79
C ILE A 44 16.80 1.01 6.52
N SER A 45 17.26 0.04 7.28
CA SER A 45 18.58 0.09 7.89
C SER A 45 19.69 -0.20 6.87
N SER A 46 20.89 0.34 7.12
CA SER A 46 22.06 0.05 6.27
C SER A 46 22.32 -1.45 6.14
N LYS A 47 22.15 -2.20 7.22
CA LYS A 47 22.32 -3.67 7.24
C LYS A 47 21.33 -4.36 6.30
N GLN A 48 20.06 -3.98 6.31
CA GLN A 48 19.06 -4.54 5.40
C GLN A 48 19.32 -4.14 3.95
N LEU A 49 19.76 -2.90 3.70
CA LEU A 49 20.08 -2.44 2.36
C LEU A 49 21.27 -3.21 1.76
N ILE A 50 22.34 -3.42 2.56
CA ILE A 50 23.51 -4.25 2.16
C ILE A 50 23.02 -5.66 1.85
N LYS A 51 22.20 -6.25 2.71
CA LYS A 51 21.67 -7.61 2.49
C LYS A 51 20.88 -7.74 1.19
N ILE A 52 20.05 -6.76 0.87
CA ILE A 52 19.30 -6.73 -0.41
C ILE A 52 20.27 -6.65 -1.58
N ALA A 53 21.35 -5.84 -1.48
CA ALA A 53 22.33 -5.70 -2.54
C ALA A 53 23.12 -6.99 -2.76
N GLU A 54 23.62 -7.62 -1.69
CA GLU A 54 24.36 -8.89 -1.74
C GLU A 54 23.52 -10.02 -2.37
N VAL A 55 22.26 -10.15 -1.95
CA VAL A 55 21.35 -11.16 -2.50
C VAL A 55 21.05 -10.87 -3.97
N ALA A 56 20.83 -9.63 -4.35
CA ALA A 56 20.61 -9.28 -5.75
C ALA A 56 21.84 -9.60 -6.62
N GLU A 57 23.04 -9.28 -6.14
CA GLU A 57 24.30 -9.59 -6.85
C GLU A 57 24.49 -11.10 -7.03
N LYS A 58 24.28 -11.87 -5.95
CA LYS A 58 24.42 -13.35 -5.96
C LYS A 58 23.51 -14.02 -7.00
N TYR A 59 22.28 -13.55 -7.16
CA TYR A 59 21.30 -14.11 -8.09
C TYR A 59 21.18 -13.31 -9.40
N SER A 60 22.17 -12.46 -9.72
CA SER A 60 22.19 -11.62 -10.92
C SER A 60 20.93 -10.79 -11.13
N GLY A 61 20.27 -10.43 -10.04
CA GLY A 61 19.05 -9.63 -10.04
C GLY A 61 19.34 -8.13 -10.20
N ILE A 62 18.40 -7.42 -10.80
CA ILE A 62 18.46 -5.97 -10.99
C ILE A 62 17.67 -5.28 -9.89
N LEU A 63 18.29 -4.36 -9.17
CA LEU A 63 17.59 -3.55 -8.15
C LEU A 63 16.77 -2.42 -8.79
N LYS A 64 15.52 -2.31 -8.35
CA LYS A 64 14.60 -1.24 -8.78
C LYS A 64 14.00 -0.52 -7.58
N MET A 65 14.27 0.78 -7.45
CA MET A 65 13.53 1.67 -6.56
C MET A 65 12.11 1.83 -7.09
N THR A 66 11.12 1.40 -6.30
CA THR A 66 9.70 1.41 -6.72
C THR A 66 8.97 2.66 -6.23
N SER A 67 7.90 3.05 -6.91
CA SER A 67 6.99 4.09 -6.42
C SER A 67 6.25 3.70 -5.14
N GLY A 68 6.32 2.43 -4.74
CA GLY A 68 5.80 1.91 -3.48
C GLY A 68 6.71 2.12 -2.28
N GLN A 69 7.76 2.93 -2.40
CA GLN A 69 8.79 3.14 -1.38
C GLN A 69 9.50 1.85 -0.96
N ARG A 70 9.72 0.93 -1.91
CA ARG A 70 10.41 -0.34 -1.70
C ARG A 70 11.48 -0.56 -2.75
N ILE A 71 12.36 -1.50 -2.48
CA ILE A 71 13.35 -1.98 -3.43
C ILE A 71 12.86 -3.34 -3.95
N ALA A 72 12.76 -3.48 -5.27
CA ALA A 72 12.47 -4.76 -5.91
C ALA A 72 13.76 -5.35 -6.49
N ILE A 73 13.90 -6.67 -6.40
CA ILE A 73 14.91 -7.46 -7.09
C ILE A 73 14.23 -8.11 -8.30
N LEU A 74 14.66 -7.78 -9.50
CA LEU A 74 14.03 -8.16 -10.76
C LEU A 74 14.94 -9.09 -11.55
N GLY A 75 14.37 -9.90 -12.45
CA GLY A 75 15.13 -10.76 -13.37
C GLY A 75 15.49 -12.13 -12.80
N LEU A 76 14.88 -12.53 -11.69
CA LEU A 76 15.14 -13.80 -11.03
C LEU A 76 14.55 -14.99 -11.79
N ASP A 77 15.22 -16.13 -11.73
CA ASP A 77 14.67 -17.41 -12.18
C ASP A 77 13.68 -17.98 -11.15
N ALA A 78 12.71 -18.77 -11.62
CA ALA A 78 11.65 -19.32 -10.75
C ALA A 78 12.22 -20.13 -9.57
N GLU A 79 13.26 -20.95 -9.83
CA GLU A 79 13.90 -21.81 -8.85
C GLU A 79 14.73 -21.06 -7.79
N ASP A 80 15.10 -19.81 -8.07
CA ASP A 80 15.87 -18.98 -7.15
C ASP A 80 14.99 -18.14 -6.22
N VAL A 81 13.74 -17.89 -6.58
CA VAL A 81 12.83 -17.07 -5.76
C VAL A 81 12.70 -17.56 -4.31
N PRO A 82 12.52 -18.88 -4.02
CA PRO A 82 12.46 -19.36 -2.65
C PRO A 82 13.78 -19.12 -1.88
N LYS A 83 14.93 -19.34 -2.52
CA LYS A 83 16.26 -19.13 -1.94
C LYS A 83 16.50 -17.65 -1.63
N VAL A 84 16.09 -16.77 -2.56
CA VAL A 84 16.16 -15.32 -2.38
C VAL A 84 15.36 -14.89 -1.16
N TRP A 85 14.14 -15.39 -0.97
CA TRP A 85 13.34 -15.08 0.22
C TRP A 85 13.96 -15.59 1.52
N GLU A 86 14.48 -16.80 1.50
CA GLU A 86 15.19 -17.38 2.67
C GLU A 86 16.41 -16.55 3.04
N GLU A 87 17.25 -16.19 2.08
CA GLU A 87 18.45 -15.39 2.34
C GLU A 87 18.15 -13.96 2.75
N LEU A 88 17.14 -13.34 2.18
CA LEU A 88 16.70 -12.00 2.60
C LEU A 88 16.26 -11.98 4.07
N GLY A 89 15.57 -13.02 4.53
CA GLY A 89 14.98 -13.07 5.87
C GLY A 89 13.99 -11.92 6.14
N MET A 90 13.40 -11.37 5.08
CA MET A 90 12.46 -10.24 5.13
C MET A 90 11.07 -10.68 4.71
N GLU A 91 10.03 -10.04 5.28
CA GLU A 91 8.66 -10.29 4.86
C GLU A 91 8.40 -9.83 3.41
N PRO A 92 7.50 -10.52 2.67
CA PRO A 92 7.05 -10.08 1.37
C PRO A 92 6.27 -8.75 1.47
N GLY A 93 6.61 -7.81 0.60
CA GLY A 93 5.91 -6.53 0.51
C GLY A 93 4.51 -6.63 -0.10
N VAL A 94 4.20 -7.73 -0.81
CA VAL A 94 2.87 -8.02 -1.37
C VAL A 94 2.48 -9.42 -0.96
N LYS A 95 1.51 -9.55 -0.06
CA LYS A 95 1.07 -10.85 0.49
C LYS A 95 -0.05 -11.49 -0.35
N SER A 96 -0.94 -10.69 -0.92
CA SER A 96 -2.01 -11.15 -1.82
C SER A 96 -2.41 -10.07 -2.83
N LEU A 97 -3.21 -10.42 -3.83
CA LEU A 97 -3.67 -9.47 -4.85
C LEU A 97 -4.58 -8.38 -4.25
N ASN A 98 -5.54 -8.78 -3.44
CA ASN A 98 -6.54 -7.91 -2.82
C ASN A 98 -6.21 -7.67 -1.36
N SER A 99 -5.14 -6.93 -1.10
CA SER A 99 -4.72 -6.61 0.26
C SER A 99 -4.24 -5.16 0.37
N VAL A 100 -4.04 -4.71 1.59
CA VAL A 100 -3.30 -3.47 1.85
C VAL A 100 -1.86 -3.68 1.40
N LYS A 101 -1.49 -3.04 0.29
CA LYS A 101 -0.19 -3.22 -0.35
C LYS A 101 0.94 -2.56 0.40
N ASN A 102 0.72 -1.32 0.79
CA ASN A 102 1.69 -0.52 1.50
C ASN A 102 1.06 0.73 2.11
N VAL A 103 1.73 1.24 3.13
CA VAL A 103 1.49 2.56 3.68
C VAL A 103 2.63 3.47 3.21
N HIS A 104 2.32 4.44 2.36
CA HIS A 104 3.29 5.45 1.93
C HIS A 104 3.44 6.50 3.00
N MET A 105 4.67 6.80 3.41
CA MET A 105 4.93 7.78 4.46
C MET A 105 5.88 8.86 3.97
N CYS A 106 5.61 10.10 4.33
CA CYS A 106 6.60 11.15 4.16
C CYS A 106 7.56 11.15 5.37
N PRO A 107 8.78 11.67 5.22
CA PRO A 107 9.75 11.72 6.32
C PRO A 107 9.43 12.85 7.31
N ALA A 108 8.20 12.95 7.78
CA ALA A 108 7.67 14.06 8.57
C ALA A 108 8.55 14.46 9.76
N ALA A 109 9.07 13.49 10.51
CA ALA A 109 9.95 13.74 11.66
C ALA A 109 11.28 14.43 11.27
N PHE A 110 11.68 14.34 10.01
CA PHE A 110 12.90 14.93 9.45
C PHE A 110 12.62 16.16 8.58
N CYS A 111 11.34 16.56 8.44
CA CYS A 111 10.93 17.62 7.54
C CYS A 111 10.50 18.89 8.29
N LYS A 112 11.20 20.02 8.04
CA LYS A 112 10.87 21.32 8.64
C LYS A 112 9.46 21.85 8.34
N ARG A 113 8.79 21.32 7.29
CA ARG A 113 7.43 21.73 6.89
C ARG A 113 6.35 20.93 7.60
N ALA A 114 6.67 19.78 8.16
CA ALA A 114 5.68 18.94 8.84
C ALA A 114 5.00 19.71 9.98
N LYS A 115 3.70 19.54 10.09
CA LYS A 115 2.86 20.12 11.13
C LYS A 115 2.52 19.11 12.21
N GLN A 116 2.54 17.82 11.84
CA GLN A 116 2.24 16.71 12.72
C GLN A 116 3.25 15.57 12.54
N ASN A 117 3.41 14.72 13.55
CA ASN A 117 4.27 13.54 13.50
C ASN A 117 3.58 12.37 12.75
N SER A 118 3.35 12.57 11.46
CA SER A 118 2.69 11.56 10.63
C SER A 118 3.50 10.29 10.42
N LEU A 119 4.80 10.30 10.69
CA LEU A 119 5.62 9.09 10.59
C LEU A 119 5.23 8.06 11.66
N LYS A 120 4.96 8.52 12.89
CA LYS A 120 4.45 7.66 13.97
C LYS A 120 3.14 6.97 13.56
N ILE A 121 2.17 7.77 13.05
CA ILE A 121 0.90 7.22 12.53
C ILE A 121 1.14 6.24 11.39
N GLY A 122 1.96 6.61 10.42
CA GLY A 122 2.24 5.76 9.26
C GLY A 122 2.81 4.41 9.65
N MET A 123 3.79 4.36 10.55
CA MET A 123 4.37 3.12 11.06
C MET A 123 3.34 2.27 11.83
N ALA A 124 2.48 2.89 12.63
CA ALA A 124 1.42 2.20 13.34
C ALA A 124 0.37 1.60 12.37
N LEU A 125 -0.04 2.35 11.35
CA LEU A 125 -0.96 1.87 10.31
C LEU A 125 -0.34 0.76 9.48
N ASP A 126 0.95 0.86 9.15
CA ASP A 126 1.65 -0.20 8.41
C ASP A 126 1.69 -1.51 9.22
N LYS A 127 2.08 -1.43 10.49
CA LYS A 127 2.07 -2.59 11.39
C LYS A 127 0.68 -3.23 11.53
N ARG A 128 -0.38 -2.42 11.52
CA ARG A 128 -1.78 -2.87 11.71
C ARG A 128 -2.37 -3.46 10.43
N TYR A 129 -2.11 -2.88 9.29
CA TYR A 129 -2.85 -3.19 8.06
C TYR A 129 -2.05 -3.84 6.94
N HIS A 130 -0.71 -3.79 6.95
CA HIS A 130 0.08 -4.39 5.87
C HIS A 130 -0.29 -5.86 5.63
N GLY A 131 -0.72 -6.16 4.41
CA GLY A 131 -1.14 -7.50 4.01
C GLY A 131 -2.55 -7.91 4.44
N MET A 132 -3.31 -7.03 5.15
CA MET A 132 -4.72 -7.30 5.46
C MET A 132 -5.51 -7.46 4.17
N GLU A 133 -6.30 -8.53 4.09
CA GLU A 133 -7.18 -8.76 2.95
C GLU A 133 -8.35 -7.78 2.92
N MET A 134 -8.59 -7.22 1.74
CA MET A 134 -9.57 -6.20 1.45
C MET A 134 -10.36 -6.58 0.19
N PRO A 135 -11.51 -5.96 -0.09
CA PRO A 135 -12.27 -6.21 -1.33
C PRO A 135 -11.44 -5.98 -2.60
N CYS A 136 -10.54 -5.00 -2.59
CA CYS A 136 -9.59 -4.73 -3.65
C CYS A 136 -8.25 -4.28 -3.08
N ARG A 137 -7.20 -4.29 -3.91
CA ARG A 137 -5.90 -3.76 -3.47
C ARG A 137 -6.05 -2.35 -2.92
N THR A 138 -5.58 -2.14 -1.72
CA THR A 138 -5.70 -0.88 -0.98
C THR A 138 -4.32 -0.28 -0.75
N LYS A 139 -4.20 1.03 -0.93
CA LYS A 139 -2.99 1.81 -0.64
C LYS A 139 -3.33 2.92 0.33
N ILE A 140 -2.53 3.05 1.37
CA ILE A 140 -2.65 4.11 2.36
C ILE A 140 -1.54 5.13 2.13
N GLY A 141 -1.82 6.40 2.30
CA GLY A 141 -0.84 7.48 2.25
C GLY A 141 -0.88 8.30 3.52
N VAL A 142 0.30 8.64 4.07
CA VAL A 142 0.42 9.44 5.29
C VAL A 142 1.39 10.59 5.05
N ALA A 143 0.96 11.82 5.30
CA ALA A 143 1.77 13.01 5.13
C ALA A 143 1.71 13.95 6.34
N GLY A 144 2.81 14.56 6.73
CA GLY A 144 2.92 15.46 7.88
C GLY A 144 2.44 16.88 7.63
N CYS A 145 2.02 17.24 6.42
CA CYS A 145 1.44 18.53 6.08
C CYS A 145 0.67 18.46 4.77
N ARG A 146 -0.12 19.50 4.47
CA ARG A 146 -0.96 19.62 3.26
C ARG A 146 -0.20 19.61 1.93
N ASN A 147 1.14 19.68 1.94
CA ASN A 147 1.95 19.47 0.72
C ASN A 147 1.83 18.04 0.16
N ALA A 148 1.38 17.07 0.98
CA ALA A 148 0.99 15.72 0.59
C ALA A 148 2.01 15.00 -0.32
N CYS A 149 3.31 15.09 -0.02
CA CYS A 149 4.42 14.58 -0.84
C CYS A 149 4.32 13.09 -1.20
N THR A 150 3.56 12.31 -0.44
CA THR A 150 3.28 10.89 -0.70
C THR A 150 2.10 10.67 -1.64
N SER A 151 1.66 11.72 -2.34
CA SER A 151 0.49 11.68 -3.24
C SER A 151 -0.76 11.15 -2.52
N VAL A 152 -1.00 11.60 -1.29
CA VAL A 152 -2.06 11.09 -0.39
C VAL A 152 -3.42 11.16 -1.06
N TYR A 153 -3.74 12.26 -1.75
CA TYR A 153 -5.01 12.43 -2.44
C TYR A 153 -5.25 11.46 -3.61
N ALA A 154 -4.22 10.73 -4.04
CA ALA A 154 -4.33 9.68 -5.05
C ALA A 154 -4.21 8.28 -4.44
N ARG A 155 -4.50 8.13 -3.14
CA ARG A 155 -4.52 6.86 -2.42
C ARG A 155 -5.94 6.50 -2.02
N ASP A 156 -6.16 5.20 -1.82
CA ASP A 156 -7.47 4.71 -1.38
C ASP A 156 -7.86 5.31 -0.04
N LEU A 157 -6.90 5.39 0.90
CA LEU A 157 -7.02 6.05 2.20
C LEU A 157 -5.85 7.01 2.41
N GLY A 158 -6.11 8.17 3.00
CA GLY A 158 -5.10 9.17 3.32
C GLY A 158 -5.22 9.73 4.72
N VAL A 159 -4.06 10.02 5.34
CA VAL A 159 -3.95 10.78 6.59
C VAL A 159 -2.99 11.95 6.36
N ILE A 160 -3.44 13.17 6.60
CA ILE A 160 -2.67 14.38 6.36
C ILE A 160 -2.63 15.22 7.62
N GLY A 161 -1.41 15.51 8.10
CA GLY A 161 -1.21 16.45 9.20
C GLY A 161 -1.47 17.90 8.79
N ASP A 162 -2.05 18.68 9.72
CA ASP A 162 -2.22 20.12 9.58
C ASP A 162 -1.93 20.82 10.90
N LYS A 163 -2.03 22.13 10.94
CA LYS A 163 -1.78 22.93 12.15
C LYS A 163 -2.74 22.57 13.29
N GLU A 164 -4.00 22.25 12.97
CA GLU A 164 -5.08 21.99 13.92
C GLU A 164 -5.29 20.49 14.20
N GLY A 165 -4.42 19.60 13.72
CA GLY A 165 -4.55 18.16 13.90
C GLY A 165 -4.35 17.39 12.62
N TYR A 166 -5.15 16.36 12.41
CA TYR A 166 -5.07 15.50 11.23
C TYR A 166 -6.35 15.52 10.42
N MET A 167 -6.23 15.24 9.14
CA MET A 167 -7.33 15.06 8.19
C MET A 167 -7.28 13.63 7.66
N VAL A 168 -8.44 12.99 7.57
CA VAL A 168 -8.61 11.70 6.90
C VAL A 168 -9.29 11.90 5.55
N THR A 169 -8.74 11.29 4.50
CA THR A 169 -9.27 11.31 3.13
C THR A 169 -9.50 9.90 2.62
N ALA A 170 -10.46 9.69 1.73
CA ALA A 170 -10.77 8.39 1.17
C ALA A 170 -11.17 8.44 -0.31
N GLY A 171 -10.99 7.33 -1.02
CA GLY A 171 -11.47 7.13 -2.37
C GLY A 171 -10.57 7.60 -3.50
N GLY A 172 -9.34 8.05 -3.21
CA GLY A 172 -8.38 8.48 -4.24
C GLY A 172 -7.85 7.32 -5.08
N SER A 173 -7.45 7.61 -6.30
CA SER A 173 -6.86 6.66 -7.23
C SER A 173 -5.92 7.34 -8.22
N GLY A 174 -4.70 6.81 -8.36
CA GLY A 174 -3.75 7.19 -9.42
C GLY A 174 -3.64 6.11 -10.51
N GLY A 175 -4.69 5.32 -10.74
CA GLY A 175 -4.71 4.23 -11.72
C GLY A 175 -5.36 4.62 -13.05
N PHE A 176 -5.97 3.64 -13.75
CA PHE A 176 -6.62 3.85 -15.05
C PHE A 176 -7.77 4.87 -14.99
N THR A 177 -8.47 4.97 -13.87
CA THR A 177 -9.47 5.99 -13.62
C THR A 177 -8.96 6.86 -12.48
N PRO A 178 -8.28 7.99 -12.79
CA PRO A 178 -7.75 8.89 -11.78
C PRO A 178 -8.89 9.53 -10.98
N ARG A 179 -8.70 9.62 -9.66
CA ARG A 179 -9.65 10.27 -8.75
C ARG A 179 -8.89 10.95 -7.63
N VAL A 180 -9.31 12.15 -7.27
CA VAL A 180 -8.87 12.82 -6.05
C VAL A 180 -9.70 12.29 -4.88
N ALA A 181 -9.04 11.97 -3.76
CA ALA A 181 -9.72 11.51 -2.55
C ALA A 181 -10.59 12.61 -1.95
N ASP A 182 -11.74 12.22 -1.43
CA ASP A 182 -12.65 13.10 -0.67
C ASP A 182 -12.16 13.27 0.76
N ILE A 183 -12.34 14.45 1.33
CA ILE A 183 -12.10 14.70 2.75
C ILE A 183 -13.27 14.09 3.52
N ILE A 184 -12.97 13.17 4.42
CA ILE A 184 -13.95 12.53 5.29
C ILE A 184 -14.18 13.37 6.55
N ILE A 185 -13.09 13.74 7.20
CA ILE A 185 -13.10 14.58 8.41
C ILE A 185 -11.73 15.25 8.58
N ASP A 186 -11.68 16.37 9.27
CA ASP A 186 -10.45 17.09 9.62
C ASP A 186 -10.39 17.41 11.13
N LYS A 187 -9.30 18.05 11.56
CA LYS A 187 -9.03 18.50 12.95
C LYS A 187 -9.04 17.38 13.98
N LEU A 188 -8.65 16.18 13.58
CA LEU A 188 -8.59 15.02 14.45
C LEU A 188 -7.35 15.03 15.34
N THR A 189 -7.48 14.50 16.56
CA THR A 189 -6.33 14.05 17.36
C THR A 189 -5.73 12.78 16.78
N GLU A 190 -4.56 12.38 17.27
CA GLU A 190 -3.91 11.12 16.85
C GLU A 190 -4.79 9.91 17.16
N GLU A 191 -5.40 9.88 18.34
CA GLU A 191 -6.29 8.79 18.77
C GLU A 191 -7.53 8.69 17.88
N GLN A 192 -8.15 9.83 17.56
CA GLN A 192 -9.31 9.90 16.68
C GLN A 192 -8.96 9.43 15.25
N VAL A 193 -7.74 9.70 14.76
CA VAL A 193 -7.30 9.18 13.46
C VAL A 193 -7.39 7.65 13.42
N PHE A 194 -6.90 6.96 14.47
CA PHE A 194 -6.98 5.51 14.51
C PHE A 194 -8.41 5.00 14.54
N LEU A 195 -9.29 5.62 15.33
CA LEU A 195 -10.71 5.24 15.40
C LEU A 195 -11.40 5.39 14.05
N VAL A 196 -11.21 6.53 13.38
CA VAL A 196 -11.80 6.79 12.05
C VAL A 196 -11.24 5.83 11.00
N VAL A 197 -9.93 5.62 10.97
CA VAL A 197 -9.29 4.72 10.01
C VAL A 197 -9.73 3.27 10.23
N ASP A 198 -9.77 2.80 11.49
CA ASP A 198 -10.20 1.45 11.83
C ASP A 198 -11.66 1.22 11.39
N THR A 199 -12.55 2.13 11.75
CA THR A 199 -13.96 2.07 11.36
C THR A 199 -14.14 2.06 9.83
N LEU A 200 -13.40 2.92 9.12
CA LEU A 200 -13.44 2.99 7.66
C LEU A 200 -12.95 1.70 7.00
N MET A 201 -11.84 1.15 7.47
CA MET A 201 -11.26 -0.07 6.92
C MET A 201 -12.17 -1.28 7.14
N GLU A 202 -12.75 -1.40 8.35
CA GLU A 202 -13.72 -2.45 8.68
C GLU A 202 -15.00 -2.32 7.87
N TYR A 203 -15.52 -1.10 7.75
CA TYR A 203 -16.73 -0.82 6.98
C TYR A 203 -16.56 -1.17 5.49
N TYR A 204 -15.45 -0.75 4.88
CA TYR A 204 -15.14 -1.09 3.50
C TYR A 204 -14.93 -2.60 3.32
N LYS A 205 -14.22 -3.25 4.25
CA LYS A 205 -14.00 -4.70 4.21
C LYS A 205 -15.30 -5.50 4.26
N ALA A 206 -16.26 -5.04 5.07
CA ALA A 206 -17.54 -5.72 5.27
C ALA A 206 -18.55 -5.47 4.14
N ASN A 207 -18.51 -4.30 3.47
CA ASN A 207 -19.57 -3.87 2.55
C ASN A 207 -19.09 -3.65 1.10
N GLY A 208 -17.79 -3.66 0.85
CA GLY A 208 -17.23 -3.56 -0.50
C GLY A 208 -17.36 -4.87 -1.27
N ASN A 209 -17.71 -4.79 -2.54
CA ASN A 209 -17.75 -5.96 -3.42
C ASN A 209 -16.33 -6.40 -3.79
N MET A 210 -16.13 -7.71 -3.98
CA MET A 210 -14.83 -8.23 -4.44
C MET A 210 -14.41 -7.58 -5.77
N GLY A 211 -13.20 -7.03 -5.80
CA GLY A 211 -12.67 -6.27 -6.94
C GLY A 211 -13.06 -4.78 -6.97
N GLU A 212 -13.94 -4.33 -6.09
CA GLU A 212 -14.39 -2.94 -6.01
C GLU A 212 -13.38 -2.09 -5.23
N LYS A 213 -12.87 -1.03 -5.84
CA LYS A 213 -11.99 -0.08 -5.15
C LYS A 213 -12.76 0.76 -4.15
N LEU A 214 -12.08 1.24 -3.10
CA LEU A 214 -12.70 2.11 -2.09
C LEU A 214 -13.40 3.32 -2.71
N GLY A 215 -12.81 3.97 -3.71
CA GLY A 215 -13.43 5.10 -4.39
C GLY A 215 -14.70 4.73 -5.19
N ASP A 216 -14.74 3.53 -5.79
CA ASP A 216 -15.92 3.04 -6.50
C ASP A 216 -17.02 2.63 -5.50
N PHE A 217 -16.62 2.04 -4.36
CA PHE A 217 -17.52 1.76 -3.25
C PHE A 217 -18.19 3.02 -2.70
N ILE A 218 -17.39 4.08 -2.42
CA ILE A 218 -17.93 5.38 -1.97
C ILE A 218 -18.90 5.96 -3.00
N GLN A 219 -18.56 5.89 -4.28
CA GLN A 219 -19.43 6.36 -5.34
C GLN A 219 -20.75 5.57 -5.42
N ARG A 220 -20.71 4.25 -5.21
CA ARG A 220 -21.88 3.38 -5.25
C ARG A 220 -22.86 3.66 -4.11
N ILE A 221 -22.38 3.88 -2.89
CA ILE A 221 -23.25 4.11 -1.73
C ILE A 221 -23.57 5.58 -1.48
N GLY A 222 -22.83 6.51 -2.08
CA GLY A 222 -22.89 7.94 -1.86
C GLY A 222 -21.96 8.42 -0.75
N LEU A 223 -21.28 9.57 -1.00
CA LEU A 223 -20.29 10.13 -0.07
C LEU A 223 -20.88 10.51 1.29
N ASP A 224 -22.07 11.15 1.27
CA ASP A 224 -22.72 11.61 2.52
C ASP A 224 -23.08 10.43 3.41
N LYS A 225 -23.67 9.38 2.83
CA LYS A 225 -23.98 8.14 3.56
C LYS A 225 -22.70 7.48 4.08
N PHE A 226 -21.64 7.42 3.26
CA PHE A 226 -20.36 6.86 3.70
C PHE A 226 -19.81 7.62 4.91
N LYS A 227 -19.83 8.95 4.88
CA LYS A 227 -19.39 9.78 6.02
C LYS A 227 -20.24 9.53 7.27
N GLU A 228 -21.55 9.52 7.14
CA GLU A 228 -22.48 9.26 8.25
C GLU A 228 -22.18 7.90 8.90
N ASP A 229 -22.08 6.84 8.09
CA ASP A 229 -21.84 5.48 8.58
C ASP A 229 -20.47 5.31 9.28
N ILE A 230 -19.46 6.08 8.89
CA ILE A 230 -18.13 6.07 9.52
C ILE A 230 -18.12 6.93 10.79
N LEU A 231 -18.60 8.18 10.72
CA LEU A 231 -18.43 9.16 11.79
C LEU A 231 -19.33 8.86 12.98
N SER A 232 -20.55 8.36 12.75
CA SER A 232 -21.45 7.92 13.82
C SER A 232 -20.90 6.80 14.69
N LYS A 233 -19.97 6.00 14.17
CA LYS A 233 -19.36 4.87 14.89
C LYS A 233 -17.99 5.18 15.47
N SER A 234 -17.32 6.25 15.00
CA SER A 234 -15.94 6.56 15.39
C SER A 234 -15.80 7.83 16.22
N ILE A 235 -16.73 8.79 16.11
CA ILE A 235 -16.60 10.10 16.76
C ILE A 235 -17.78 10.41 17.68
N TYR A 236 -18.97 9.92 17.35
CA TYR A 236 -20.21 10.09 18.09
C TYR A 236 -20.67 8.77 18.70
#